data_a25a66309ccb753cdf08351787dd2208
#
_entry.id   a25a66309ccb753cdf08351787dd2208
#
_cell.length_a   1.000
_cell.length_b   1.000
_cell.length_c   1.000
_cell.angle_alpha   90.00
_cell.angle_beta   90.00
_cell.angle_gamma   90.00
#
_symmetry.space_group_name_H-M   'P 1'
#
loop_
_entity.id
_entity.type
_entity.pdbx_description
1 polymer ?
#
loop_
_entity_poly.entity_id
_entity_poly.type
_entity_poly.pdbx_seq_one_letter_code
_entity_poly.pdbx_strand_id
1 'polypeptide(L)'
;MIIDVTYACNMGCSHCMSDCTPDGLHMPIQTFRDSLNFLQTYKIPTWNFSGGEMFEHPQIMEILDVLEFKWTQLAFRCPICFITNGRKLARDREVYARVTQLIKRYGNRLVLIQVTDDPRFYPDPLSKQEKYWLNKLGAIIEAVPGNPQNPQK
;
A
#
# COMPACT_ATOMS: atom_id res chain seq x y z
N MET A 1 11.24 -3.15 -6.68
CA MET A 1 11.09 -4.24 -5.67
C MET A 1 9.83 -3.97 -4.88
N ILE A 2 9.08 -5.01 -4.51
CA ILE A 2 7.90 -4.93 -3.65
C ILE A 2 8.23 -5.59 -2.32
N ILE A 3 7.81 -4.98 -1.22
CA ILE A 3 7.89 -5.53 0.14
C ILE A 3 6.46 -5.71 0.64
N ASP A 4 6.11 -6.94 0.95
CA ASP A 4 4.84 -7.28 1.58
C ASP A 4 4.99 -7.16 3.10
N VAL A 5 4.35 -6.14 3.68
CA VAL A 5 4.46 -5.86 5.12
C VAL A 5 3.51 -6.69 5.97
N THR A 6 2.52 -7.30 5.35
CA THR A 6 1.54 -8.17 6.03
C THR A 6 0.86 -9.09 5.03
N TYR A 7 0.40 -10.24 5.50
CA TYR A 7 -0.55 -11.10 4.79
C TYR A 7 -1.98 -10.98 5.35
N ALA A 8 -2.20 -10.09 6.31
CA ALA A 8 -3.56 -9.73 6.72
C ALA A 8 -4.24 -8.90 5.63
N CYS A 9 -5.50 -9.22 5.34
CA CYS A 9 -6.31 -8.50 4.37
C CYS A 9 -7.79 -8.58 4.74
N ASN A 10 -8.47 -7.45 4.61
CA ASN A 10 -9.89 -7.29 4.87
C ASN A 10 -10.78 -7.58 3.65
N MET A 11 -10.22 -8.10 2.53
CA MET A 11 -10.96 -8.16 1.27
C MET A 11 -11.48 -9.54 0.88
N GLY A 12 -10.67 -10.59 0.97
CA GLY A 12 -11.08 -11.94 0.51
C GLY A 12 -11.33 -12.02 -0.99
N CYS A 13 -10.44 -11.46 -1.81
CA CYS A 13 -10.58 -11.46 -3.27
C CYS A 13 -10.49 -12.87 -3.85
N SER A 14 -11.38 -13.21 -4.79
CA SER A 14 -11.37 -14.53 -5.45
C SER A 14 -10.13 -14.81 -6.31
N HIS A 15 -9.36 -13.78 -6.64
CA HIS A 15 -8.12 -13.87 -7.44
C HIS A 15 -6.83 -13.67 -6.61
N CYS A 16 -6.93 -13.71 -5.29
CA CYS A 16 -5.78 -13.48 -4.41
C CYS A 16 -4.71 -14.56 -4.61
N MET A 17 -3.52 -14.17 -5.07
CA MET A 17 -2.41 -15.10 -5.29
C MET A 17 -1.71 -15.51 -3.99
N SER A 18 -1.91 -14.77 -2.91
CA SER A 18 -1.23 -14.97 -1.62
C SER A 18 -2.15 -15.53 -0.55
N ASP A 19 -3.39 -15.90 -0.89
CA ASP A 19 -4.42 -16.42 0.04
C ASP A 19 -4.51 -15.61 1.35
N CYS A 20 -4.46 -14.29 1.22
CA CYS A 20 -4.47 -13.40 2.37
C CYS A 20 -5.81 -13.45 3.11
N THR A 21 -5.73 -13.55 4.43
CA THR A 21 -6.87 -13.66 5.34
C THR A 21 -6.86 -12.52 6.37
N PRO A 22 -7.97 -12.24 7.08
CA PRO A 22 -7.95 -11.24 8.15
C PRO A 22 -6.91 -11.51 9.25
N ASP A 23 -6.58 -12.79 9.50
CA ASP A 23 -5.62 -13.23 10.51
C ASP A 23 -4.23 -13.51 9.93
N GLY A 24 -3.91 -12.95 8.76
CA GLY A 24 -2.62 -13.14 8.09
C GLY A 24 -1.44 -12.65 8.92
N LEU A 25 -0.26 -13.22 8.69
CA LEU A 25 0.96 -12.87 9.41
C LEU A 25 1.39 -11.42 9.12
N HIS A 26 1.97 -10.78 10.12
CA HIS A 26 2.52 -9.43 10.03
C HIS A 26 4.05 -9.45 10.07
N MET A 27 4.68 -8.61 9.26
CA MET A 27 6.11 -8.41 9.30
C MET A 27 6.51 -7.72 10.61
N PRO A 28 7.42 -8.27 11.42
CA PRO A 28 7.94 -7.56 12.58
C PRO A 28 8.62 -6.24 12.19
N ILE A 29 8.49 -5.21 13.02
CA ILE A 29 9.09 -3.89 12.74
C ILE A 29 10.61 -3.98 12.51
N GLN A 30 11.30 -4.87 13.23
CA GLN A 30 12.76 -5.03 13.02
C GLN A 30 13.03 -5.58 11.61
N THR A 31 12.27 -6.58 11.15
CA THR A 31 12.39 -7.11 9.78
C THR A 31 12.10 -6.03 8.73
N PHE A 32 11.12 -5.17 9.02
CA PHE A 32 10.83 -4.02 8.15
C PHE A 32 12.01 -3.05 8.07
N ARG A 33 12.64 -2.72 9.21
CA ARG A 33 13.85 -1.88 9.26
C ARG A 33 15.00 -2.47 8.44
N ASP A 34 15.20 -3.79 8.56
CA ASP A 34 16.25 -4.50 7.82
C ASP A 34 15.97 -4.53 6.32
N SER A 35 14.69 -4.68 5.94
CA SER A 35 14.27 -4.57 4.53
C SER A 35 14.56 -3.19 3.96
N LEU A 36 14.32 -2.10 4.72
CA LEU A 36 14.66 -0.75 4.28
C LEU A 36 16.17 -0.53 4.16
N ASN A 37 16.97 -1.10 5.07
CA ASN A 37 18.43 -1.08 4.98
C ASN A 37 18.91 -1.81 3.70
N PHE A 38 18.29 -2.93 3.35
CA PHE A 38 18.55 -3.64 2.10
C PHE A 38 18.25 -2.76 0.88
N LEU A 39 17.05 -2.14 0.83
CA LEU A 39 16.68 -1.25 -0.28
C LEU A 39 17.68 -0.10 -0.45
N GLN A 40 18.15 0.46 0.66
CA GLN A 40 19.14 1.54 0.67
C GLN A 40 20.52 1.05 0.20
N THR A 41 21.00 -0.09 0.70
CA THR A 41 22.31 -0.65 0.38
C THR A 41 22.42 -0.97 -1.11
N TYR A 42 21.38 -1.55 -1.69
CA TYR A 42 21.35 -1.93 -3.10
C TYR A 42 20.83 -0.82 -4.02
N LYS A 43 20.60 0.39 -3.48
CA LYS A 43 20.15 1.58 -4.24
C LYS A 43 18.93 1.31 -5.10
N ILE A 44 17.95 0.60 -4.55
CA ILE A 44 16.73 0.25 -5.26
C ILE A 44 15.99 1.54 -5.68
N PRO A 45 15.68 1.74 -6.96
CA PRO A 45 15.24 3.03 -7.49
C PRO A 45 13.78 3.38 -7.16
N THR A 46 12.97 2.41 -6.74
CA THR A 46 11.57 2.61 -6.33
C THR A 46 11.24 1.64 -5.21
N TRP A 47 10.68 2.14 -4.14
CA TRP A 47 10.28 1.36 -2.99
C TRP A 47 8.75 1.15 -3.01
N ASN A 48 8.32 -0.07 -3.26
CA ASN A 48 6.89 -0.42 -3.30
C ASN A 48 6.54 -1.25 -2.07
N PHE A 49 5.45 -0.88 -1.41
CA PHE A 49 4.93 -1.55 -0.23
C PHE A 49 3.55 -2.09 -0.51
N SER A 50 3.37 -3.35 -0.21
CA SER A 50 2.15 -4.12 -0.47
C SER A 50 1.93 -5.15 0.64
N GLY A 51 1.27 -6.24 0.30
CA GLY A 51 0.97 -7.38 1.14
C GLY A 51 -0.40 -7.92 0.83
N GLY A 52 -1.12 -8.37 1.85
CA GLY A 52 -2.57 -8.53 1.76
C GLY A 52 -3.21 -7.14 1.60
N GLU A 53 -3.31 -6.43 2.71
CA GLU A 53 -3.59 -4.99 2.71
C GLU A 53 -2.61 -4.30 3.67
N MET A 54 -1.68 -3.54 3.15
CA MET A 54 -0.60 -2.99 3.96
C MET A 54 -1.09 -2.13 5.13
N PHE A 55 -2.18 -1.40 4.94
CA PHE A 55 -2.74 -0.52 5.98
C PHE A 55 -3.47 -1.29 7.09
N GLU A 56 -3.73 -2.60 6.93
CA GLU A 56 -4.25 -3.46 8.01
C GLU A 56 -3.15 -3.95 8.97
N HIS A 57 -1.89 -3.63 8.70
CA HIS A 57 -0.83 -3.96 9.66
C HIS A 57 -1.09 -3.26 11.01
N PRO A 58 -1.08 -3.98 12.17
CA PRO A 58 -1.43 -3.40 13.46
C PRO A 58 -0.51 -2.27 13.92
N GLN A 59 0.73 -2.25 13.43
CA GLN A 59 1.71 -1.20 13.71
C GLN A 59 1.90 -0.27 12.49
N ILE A 60 0.87 -0.05 11.68
CA ILE A 60 1.00 0.73 10.44
C ILE A 60 1.55 2.14 10.67
N MET A 61 1.18 2.80 11.76
CA MET A 61 1.69 4.14 12.07
C MET A 61 3.19 4.11 12.32
N GLU A 62 3.69 3.13 13.07
CA GLU A 62 5.13 2.95 13.30
C GLU A 62 5.86 2.58 12.00
N ILE A 63 5.26 1.74 11.14
CA ILE A 63 5.80 1.43 9.80
C ILE A 63 5.98 2.71 8.99
N LEU A 64 4.98 3.59 8.94
CA LEU A 64 5.05 4.84 8.20
C LEU A 64 6.11 5.80 8.78
N ASP A 65 6.28 5.84 10.10
CA ASP A 65 7.29 6.65 10.76
C ASP A 65 8.71 6.13 10.49
N VAL A 66 8.91 4.83 10.60
CA VAL A 66 10.19 4.17 10.29
C VAL A 66 10.54 4.35 8.81
N LEU A 67 9.56 4.19 7.92
CA LEU A 67 9.73 4.40 6.49
C LEU A 67 10.18 5.84 6.21
N GLU A 68 9.46 6.84 6.72
CA GLU A 68 9.80 8.24 6.51
C GLU A 68 11.20 8.56 7.05
N PHE A 69 11.52 8.13 8.27
CA PHE A 69 12.82 8.34 8.87
C PHE A 69 13.96 7.78 8.01
N LYS A 70 13.87 6.53 7.58
CA LYS A 70 14.90 5.89 6.74
C LYS A 70 14.99 6.53 5.35
N TRP A 71 13.84 6.81 4.74
CA TRP A 71 13.78 7.37 3.40
C TRP A 71 14.36 8.79 3.33
N THR A 72 14.16 9.61 4.38
CA THR A 72 14.72 10.98 4.42
C THR A 72 16.23 11.02 4.60
N GLN A 73 16.85 9.92 5.05
CA GLN A 73 18.31 9.79 5.17
C GLN A 73 19.00 9.43 3.86
N LEU A 74 18.25 9.13 2.79
CA LEU A 74 18.85 8.85 1.49
C LEU A 74 19.51 10.10 0.91
N ALA A 75 20.67 9.92 0.28
CA ALA A 75 21.37 10.99 -0.45
C ALA A 75 20.52 11.52 -1.62
N PHE A 76 19.69 10.66 -2.21
CA PHE A 76 18.66 11.03 -3.18
C PHE A 76 17.36 10.32 -2.81
N ARG A 77 16.23 10.99 -2.98
CA ARG A 77 14.92 10.39 -2.69
C ARG A 77 14.41 9.66 -3.92
N CYS A 78 14.23 8.36 -3.78
CA CYS A 78 13.50 7.56 -4.76
C CYS A 78 11.98 7.64 -4.49
N PRO A 79 11.12 7.44 -5.51
CA PRO A 79 9.69 7.29 -5.28
C PRO A 79 9.36 6.12 -4.35
N ILE A 80 8.39 6.32 -3.48
CA ILE A 80 7.72 5.26 -2.72
C ILE A 80 6.31 5.08 -3.26
N CYS A 81 5.82 3.86 -3.29
CA CYS A 81 4.48 3.52 -3.77
C CYS A 81 3.78 2.60 -2.77
N PHE A 82 2.62 3.02 -2.32
CA PHE A 82 1.71 2.21 -1.53
C PHE A 82 0.70 1.52 -2.45
N ILE A 83 0.74 0.17 -2.47
CA ILE A 83 -0.20 -0.66 -3.24
C ILE A 83 -1.24 -1.17 -2.26
N THR A 84 -2.51 -0.84 -2.48
CA THR A 84 -3.59 -1.03 -1.50
C THR A 84 -4.93 -1.29 -2.18
N ASN A 85 -5.86 -1.93 -1.48
CA ASN A 85 -7.27 -1.96 -1.87
C ASN A 85 -8.01 -0.65 -1.50
N GLY A 86 -7.36 0.26 -0.79
CA GLY A 86 -7.81 1.61 -0.49
C GLY A 86 -8.79 1.75 0.67
N ARG A 87 -9.39 0.69 1.17
CA ARG A 87 -10.47 0.78 2.17
C ARG A 87 -10.02 1.32 3.51
N LYS A 88 -9.00 0.71 4.08
CA LYS A 88 -8.45 1.17 5.35
C LYS A 88 -7.97 2.62 5.23
N LEU A 89 -7.27 2.93 4.15
CA LEU A 89 -6.81 4.28 3.86
C LEU A 89 -7.96 5.30 3.76
N ALA A 90 -9.09 4.93 3.15
CA ALA A 90 -10.24 5.83 3.01
C ALA A 90 -11.10 5.94 4.30
N ARG A 91 -11.14 4.91 5.15
CA ARG A 91 -12.04 4.80 6.31
C ARG A 91 -11.37 5.21 7.63
N ASP A 92 -10.06 5.01 7.76
CA ASP A 92 -9.30 5.31 8.97
C ASP A 92 -8.73 6.73 8.92
N ARG A 93 -9.22 7.60 9.79
CA ARG A 93 -8.84 9.02 9.81
C ARG A 93 -7.36 9.25 10.15
N GLU A 94 -6.79 8.43 11.02
CA GLU A 94 -5.38 8.57 11.43
C GLU A 94 -4.45 8.17 10.31
N VAL A 95 -4.71 7.03 9.67
CA VAL A 95 -3.96 6.56 8.51
C VAL A 95 -4.07 7.55 7.35
N TYR A 96 -5.29 8.02 7.05
CA TYR A 96 -5.52 9.02 6.02
C TYR A 96 -4.75 10.31 6.29
N ALA A 97 -4.80 10.83 7.51
CA ALA A 97 -4.09 12.04 7.91
C ALA A 97 -2.58 11.87 7.80
N ARG A 98 -2.04 10.72 8.23
CA ARG A 98 -0.61 10.43 8.17
C ARG A 98 -0.09 10.36 6.73
N VAL A 99 -0.81 9.67 5.85
CA VAL A 99 -0.47 9.61 4.43
C VAL A 99 -0.59 10.99 3.76
N THR A 100 -1.64 11.76 4.13
CA THR A 100 -1.79 13.15 3.66
C THR A 100 -0.59 14.01 4.05
N GLN A 101 -0.04 13.86 5.25
CA GLN A 101 1.15 14.59 5.69
C GLN A 101 2.37 14.24 4.85
N LEU A 102 2.57 12.95 4.53
CA LEU A 102 3.65 12.52 3.65
C LEU A 102 3.53 13.16 2.26
N ILE A 103 2.33 13.12 1.67
CA ILE A 103 2.08 13.70 0.35
C ILE A 103 2.27 15.22 0.36
N LYS A 104 1.76 15.93 1.38
CA LYS A 104 1.95 17.37 1.51
C LYS A 104 3.42 17.78 1.65
N ARG A 105 4.21 16.96 2.35
CA ARG A 105 5.62 17.24 2.59
C ARG A 105 6.50 16.94 1.39
N TYR A 106 6.21 15.88 0.64
CA TYR A 106 7.10 15.35 -0.39
C TYR A 106 6.53 15.39 -1.81
N GLY A 107 5.22 15.54 -1.94
CA GLY A 107 4.51 15.62 -3.22
C GLY A 107 4.18 14.26 -3.83
N ASN A 108 3.16 14.25 -4.71
CA ASN A 108 2.64 13.05 -5.36
C ASN A 108 3.59 12.42 -6.40
N ARG A 109 4.71 13.07 -6.72
CA ARG A 109 5.74 12.48 -7.57
C ARG A 109 6.66 11.53 -6.81
N LEU A 110 6.74 11.71 -5.49
CA LEU A 110 7.60 10.91 -4.61
C LEU A 110 6.80 9.97 -3.70
N VAL A 111 5.56 10.32 -3.37
CA VAL A 111 4.65 9.47 -2.59
C VAL A 111 3.46 9.11 -3.48
N LEU A 112 3.49 7.89 -4.00
CA LEU A 112 2.50 7.35 -4.93
C LEU A 112 1.54 6.43 -4.17
N ILE A 113 0.27 6.45 -4.56
CA ILE A 113 -0.75 5.52 -4.05
C ILE A 113 -1.39 4.85 -5.27
N GLN A 114 -1.23 3.55 -5.35
CA GLN A 114 -1.87 2.70 -6.35
C GLN A 114 -2.97 1.89 -5.67
N VAL A 115 -4.20 2.14 -6.07
CA VAL A 115 -5.38 1.47 -5.52
C VAL A 115 -5.93 0.51 -6.55
N THR A 116 -6.13 -0.74 -6.16
CA THR A 116 -6.84 -1.70 -6.98
C THR A 116 -8.29 -1.82 -6.47
N ASP A 117 -9.25 -1.61 -7.36
CA ASP A 117 -10.68 -1.75 -7.05
C ASP A 117 -11.40 -2.37 -8.25
N ASP A 118 -11.67 -3.68 -8.17
CA ASP A 118 -12.31 -4.42 -9.26
C ASP A 118 -13.54 -5.17 -8.75
N PRO A 119 -14.76 -4.72 -9.09
CA PRO A 119 -16.00 -5.34 -8.65
C PRO A 119 -16.18 -6.79 -9.11
N ARG A 120 -15.43 -7.25 -10.12
CA ARG A 120 -15.49 -8.64 -10.58
C ARG A 120 -14.90 -9.62 -9.58
N PHE A 121 -13.94 -9.16 -8.75
CA PHE A 121 -13.17 -9.99 -7.84
C PHE A 121 -13.30 -9.57 -6.38
N TYR A 122 -13.69 -8.34 -6.14
CA TYR A 122 -13.76 -7.76 -4.80
C TYR A 122 -15.18 -7.86 -4.23
N PRO A 123 -15.38 -8.55 -3.10
CA PRO A 123 -16.70 -8.67 -2.48
C PRO A 123 -17.23 -7.34 -1.93
N ASP A 124 -16.34 -6.38 -1.63
CA ASP A 124 -16.68 -5.04 -1.11
C ASP A 124 -15.97 -3.96 -1.93
N PRO A 125 -16.46 -3.58 -3.12
CA PRO A 125 -15.87 -2.52 -3.93
C PRO A 125 -15.99 -1.15 -3.27
N LEU A 126 -15.06 -0.24 -3.59
CA LEU A 126 -15.03 1.12 -3.05
C LEU A 126 -16.30 1.91 -3.43
N SER A 127 -16.91 2.55 -2.45
CA SER A 127 -18.00 3.50 -2.65
C SER A 127 -17.52 4.77 -3.40
N LYS A 128 -18.46 5.53 -3.95
CA LYS A 128 -18.16 6.83 -4.59
C LYS A 128 -17.47 7.81 -3.64
N GLN A 129 -17.87 7.78 -2.37
CA GLN A 129 -17.29 8.64 -1.33
C GLN A 129 -15.84 8.27 -1.04
N GLU A 130 -15.52 6.97 -0.90
CA GLU A 130 -14.17 6.49 -0.68
C GLU A 130 -13.25 6.82 -1.87
N LYS A 131 -13.72 6.61 -3.09
CA LYS A 131 -13.00 7.01 -4.31
C LYS A 131 -12.73 8.52 -4.34
N TYR A 132 -13.68 9.34 -3.92
CA TYR A 132 -13.49 10.79 -3.82
C TYR A 132 -12.35 11.15 -2.84
N TRP A 133 -12.29 10.54 -1.65
CA TRP A 133 -11.22 10.80 -0.69
C TRP A 133 -9.86 10.32 -1.19
N LEU A 134 -9.82 9.13 -1.82
CA LEU A 134 -8.58 8.59 -2.40
C LEU A 134 -8.08 9.47 -3.56
N ASN A 135 -8.97 9.94 -4.43
CA ASN A 135 -8.61 10.87 -5.49
C ASN A 135 -8.04 12.20 -4.96
N LYS A 136 -8.54 12.69 -3.80
CA LYS A 136 -7.96 13.87 -3.14
C LYS A 136 -6.52 13.66 -2.66
N LEU A 137 -6.13 12.44 -2.37
CA LEU A 137 -4.74 12.08 -2.09
C LEU A 137 -3.89 11.94 -3.36
N GLY A 138 -4.49 12.03 -4.55
CA GLY A 138 -3.82 11.78 -5.82
C GLY A 138 -3.62 10.27 -6.09
N ALA A 139 -4.43 9.41 -5.49
CA ALA A 139 -4.37 7.97 -5.73
C ALA A 139 -4.78 7.64 -7.16
N ILE A 140 -4.07 6.70 -7.78
CA ILE A 140 -4.43 6.10 -9.06
C ILE A 140 -5.29 4.87 -8.74
N ILE A 141 -6.56 4.89 -9.15
CA ILE A 141 -7.51 3.80 -8.91
C ILE A 141 -7.69 3.02 -10.21
N GLU A 142 -7.32 1.75 -10.20
CA GLU A 142 -7.34 0.87 -11.36
C GLU A 142 -8.11 -0.42 -11.08
N ALA A 143 -8.76 -0.97 -12.11
CA ALA A 143 -9.24 -2.34 -12.09
C ALA A 143 -8.06 -3.31 -12.27
N VAL A 144 -8.20 -4.54 -11.79
CA VAL A 144 -7.23 -5.60 -12.07
C VAL A 144 -7.15 -5.78 -13.59
N PRO A 145 -5.95 -5.77 -14.19
CA PRO A 145 -5.80 -6.01 -15.61
C PRO A 145 -6.47 -7.35 -15.99
N GLY A 146 -7.58 -7.28 -16.71
CA GLY A 146 -8.26 -8.48 -17.17
C GLY A 146 -7.42 -9.17 -18.23
N ASN A 147 -7.19 -10.47 -18.09
CA ASN A 147 -6.79 -11.27 -19.23
C ASN A 147 -8.04 -11.46 -20.12
N PRO A 148 -8.12 -10.83 -21.30
CA PRO A 148 -9.29 -10.95 -22.16
C PRO A 148 -9.53 -12.38 -22.66
N GLN A 149 -8.56 -13.28 -22.52
CA GLN A 149 -8.65 -14.69 -22.93
C GLN A 149 -9.01 -15.63 -21.77
N ASN A 150 -9.00 -15.18 -20.53
CA ASN A 150 -9.41 -15.97 -19.38
C ASN A 150 -10.01 -15.09 -18.27
N PRO A 151 -11.29 -14.72 -18.39
CA PRO A 151 -11.96 -13.86 -17.42
C PRO A 151 -12.20 -14.52 -16.04
N GLN A 152 -11.83 -15.79 -15.87
CA GLN A 152 -12.03 -16.57 -14.63
C GLN A 152 -10.72 -16.92 -13.91
N LYS A 153 -9.58 -16.37 -14.34
CA LYS A 153 -8.31 -16.53 -13.64
C LYS A 153 -7.62 -15.21 -13.46
#